data_9281d8d36a1515f80d35573f1cefb5e6
#
_entry.id   9281d8d36a1515f80d35573f1cefb5e6
#
_cell.length_a   1.000
_cell.length_b   1.000
_cell.length_c   1.000
_cell.angle_alpha   90.00
_cell.angle_beta   90.00
_cell.angle_gamma   90.00
#
_symmetry.space_group_name_H-M   'P 1'
#
loop_
_entity.id
_entity.type
_entity.pdbx_description
1 polymer ?
#
loop_
_entity_poly.entity_id
_entity_poly.type
_entity_poly.pdbx_seq_one_letter_code
_entity_poly.pdbx_strand_id
1 'polypeptide(L)'
;MIVTETAYSLDPSSLLDSLAGSENLLIIQDLDGVCMDLVRDPLSRTLETVYLQAARALDGHFQVLTNGEHIGSRGVNGLVERAIGNAQRCQQQGLYLPGLAAGGVQVQDRYGRIAHPGVSAAELAFLAAAPAHLSASLQTLLQQAPYNLAASAIDRLLASSVLDNPVSPTLNLNAFHHHWRDQPALYAHLQADGAALLQALLDKAAAQGLAQSFFVHYAPNLGRDGDGRERLRPAQGSAAGTTDLQLMLRGAVKEAGVLVILNRYYGQRTGTYPLGRDFNVRQAPASLEALLQLAVERFEPRHMPRLVGVGDTLTSSPATAADGSSHWLRGGSDRGFLTLVQELGKAFGQHNLVLYVDSSRGEVQRPGVDAGYLRDHPDAPWPALAGISDADDPLRLSTLFTDGPRQYVAFFGALATARQRG
;
A
#
# COMPACT_ATOMS: atom_id res chain seq x y z
N MET A 1 6.93 40.15 -3.89
CA MET A 1 6.90 39.25 -2.72
C MET A 1 6.52 37.89 -3.31
N ILE A 2 7.48 37.01 -3.52
CA ILE A 2 7.20 35.63 -3.94
C ILE A 2 6.67 34.96 -2.69
N VAL A 3 5.37 34.68 -2.64
CA VAL A 3 4.78 33.79 -1.63
C VAL A 3 5.36 32.43 -1.95
N THR A 4 6.34 31.99 -1.18
CA THR A 4 6.74 30.57 -1.18
C THR A 4 5.54 29.79 -0.70
N GLU A 5 4.81 29.15 -1.63
CA GLU A 5 3.80 28.16 -1.28
C GLU A 5 4.48 27.13 -0.37
N THR A 6 4.01 27.01 0.84
CA THR A 6 4.43 25.93 1.76
C THR A 6 4.21 24.61 1.03
N ALA A 7 5.25 23.80 0.93
CA ALA A 7 5.25 22.59 0.12
C ALA A 7 4.21 21.54 0.60
N TYR A 8 3.54 21.74 1.74
CA TYR A 8 2.55 20.86 2.37
C TYR A 8 1.67 21.63 3.36
N SER A 9 0.52 21.05 3.74
CA SER A 9 -0.34 21.54 4.82
C SER A 9 -0.33 20.58 6.01
N LEU A 10 -0.34 21.12 7.24
CA LEU A 10 -0.59 20.39 8.48
C LEU A 10 -2.05 20.54 8.96
N ASP A 11 -2.85 21.31 8.24
CA ASP A 11 -4.26 21.54 8.54
C ASP A 11 -5.17 20.83 7.50
N PRO A 12 -5.66 19.61 7.81
CA PRO A 12 -6.56 18.89 6.94
C PRO A 12 -7.93 19.59 6.78
N SER A 13 -8.32 20.46 7.72
CA SER A 13 -9.62 21.14 7.67
C SER A 13 -9.73 22.07 6.47
N SER A 14 -8.62 22.65 6.03
CA SER A 14 -8.55 23.50 4.83
C SER A 14 -8.97 22.79 3.53
N LEU A 15 -8.91 21.44 3.51
CA LEU A 15 -9.32 20.63 2.37
C LEU A 15 -10.81 20.30 2.34
N LEU A 16 -11.50 20.34 3.49
CA LEU A 16 -12.88 19.84 3.60
C LEU A 16 -13.82 20.49 2.60
N ASP A 17 -13.87 21.82 2.58
CA ASP A 17 -14.76 22.57 1.71
C ASP A 17 -14.43 22.35 0.23
N SER A 18 -13.14 22.36 -0.10
CA SER A 18 -12.65 22.14 -1.46
C SER A 18 -12.98 20.74 -1.98
N LEU A 19 -12.89 19.70 -1.16
CA LEU A 19 -13.21 18.33 -1.55
C LEU A 19 -14.71 18.05 -1.47
N ALA A 20 -15.41 18.65 -0.50
CA ALA A 20 -16.86 18.51 -0.40
C ALA A 20 -17.56 19.11 -1.63
N GLY A 21 -17.13 20.26 -2.12
CA GLY A 21 -17.65 20.92 -3.31
C GLY A 21 -17.17 20.32 -4.65
N SER A 22 -16.24 19.37 -4.64
CA SER A 22 -15.74 18.73 -5.88
C SER A 22 -16.75 17.69 -6.37
N GLU A 23 -17.53 18.00 -7.40
CA GLU A 23 -18.53 17.07 -7.97
C GLU A 23 -17.86 15.81 -8.54
N ASN A 24 -16.80 15.98 -9.35
CA ASN A 24 -16.06 14.89 -9.97
C ASN A 24 -14.80 14.55 -9.14
N LEU A 25 -14.99 13.87 -8.01
CA LEU A 25 -13.98 13.50 -7.04
C LEU A 25 -13.79 11.98 -7.02
N LEU A 26 -12.53 11.51 -6.99
CA LEU A 26 -12.18 10.11 -6.77
C LEU A 26 -11.03 10.00 -5.76
N ILE A 27 -11.32 9.38 -4.62
CA ILE A 27 -10.36 9.08 -3.55
C ILE A 27 -9.86 7.65 -3.74
N ILE A 28 -8.55 7.47 -3.86
CA ILE A 28 -7.85 6.19 -3.93
C ILE A 28 -6.96 6.08 -2.71
N GLN A 29 -7.18 5.08 -1.87
CA GLN A 29 -6.59 5.01 -0.55
C GLN A 29 -6.01 3.62 -0.24
N ASP A 30 -4.83 3.58 0.39
CA ASP A 30 -4.37 2.38 1.09
C ASP A 30 -5.13 2.17 2.41
N LEU A 31 -4.96 1.05 3.08
CA LEU A 31 -5.69 0.68 4.30
C LEU A 31 -4.79 0.61 5.53
N ASP A 32 -3.84 -0.32 5.54
CA ASP A 32 -2.94 -0.52 6.68
C ASP A 32 -2.06 0.73 6.86
N GLY A 33 -2.03 1.30 8.06
CA GLY A 33 -1.33 2.56 8.33
C GLY A 33 -2.07 3.83 7.91
N VAL A 34 -3.17 3.72 7.15
CA VAL A 34 -3.99 4.87 6.71
C VAL A 34 -5.28 4.99 7.52
N CYS A 35 -6.09 3.94 7.60
CA CYS A 35 -7.34 3.95 8.35
C CYS A 35 -7.33 3.03 9.58
N MET A 36 -6.23 2.38 9.83
CA MET A 36 -5.96 1.54 11.00
C MET A 36 -4.46 1.56 11.32
N ASP A 37 -4.13 1.34 12.59
CA ASP A 37 -2.74 1.30 13.03
C ASP A 37 -2.00 0.08 12.46
N LEU A 38 -0.70 0.22 12.23
CA LEU A 38 0.17 -0.90 11.88
C LEU A 38 0.41 -1.77 13.12
N VAL A 39 0.10 -3.05 13.00
CA VAL A 39 0.21 -4.04 14.07
C VAL A 39 1.17 -5.15 13.69
N ARG A 40 1.77 -5.80 14.71
CA ARG A 40 2.71 -6.92 14.52
C ARG A 40 2.01 -8.19 14.05
N ASP A 41 0.83 -8.45 14.59
CA ASP A 41 -0.01 -9.56 14.15
C ASP A 41 -1.20 -9.03 13.34
N PRO A 42 -1.26 -9.30 12.03
CA PRO A 42 -2.35 -8.85 11.17
C PRO A 42 -3.75 -9.29 11.62
N LEU A 43 -3.87 -10.34 12.45
CA LEU A 43 -5.15 -10.77 13.02
C LEU A 43 -5.67 -9.80 14.09
N SER A 44 -4.80 -8.99 14.71
CA SER A 44 -5.19 -8.00 15.73
C SER A 44 -5.68 -6.67 15.16
N ARG A 45 -5.66 -6.49 13.83
CA ARG A 45 -6.15 -5.27 13.17
C ARG A 45 -7.63 -5.02 13.49
N THR A 46 -7.97 -3.74 13.58
CA THR A 46 -9.35 -3.27 13.80
C THR A 46 -9.72 -2.15 12.86
N LEU A 47 -11.00 -2.05 12.52
CA LEU A 47 -11.57 -0.93 11.78
C LEU A 47 -12.65 -0.26 12.62
N GLU A 48 -12.69 1.07 12.59
CA GLU A 48 -13.74 1.82 13.25
C GLU A 48 -15.03 1.82 12.42
N THR A 49 -16.17 1.63 13.08
CA THR A 49 -17.48 1.65 12.42
C THR A 49 -17.76 2.99 11.74
N VAL A 50 -17.29 4.10 12.32
CA VAL A 50 -17.44 5.44 11.73
C VAL A 50 -16.74 5.55 10.39
N TYR A 51 -15.56 4.92 10.24
CA TYR A 51 -14.86 4.85 8.96
C TYR A 51 -15.65 4.07 7.90
N LEU A 52 -16.23 2.92 8.26
CA LEU A 52 -17.04 2.12 7.35
C LEU A 52 -18.31 2.86 6.89
N GLN A 53 -18.94 3.61 7.79
CA GLN A 53 -20.09 4.45 7.47
C GLN A 53 -19.70 5.59 6.52
N ALA A 54 -18.56 6.24 6.75
CA ALA A 54 -18.03 7.28 5.87
C ALA A 54 -17.69 6.72 4.48
N ALA A 55 -17.04 5.55 4.39
CA ALA A 55 -16.77 4.88 3.13
C ALA A 55 -18.06 4.52 2.37
N ARG A 56 -19.11 4.13 3.09
CA ARG A 56 -20.43 3.89 2.50
C ARG A 56 -21.08 5.19 1.99
N ALA A 57 -20.94 6.27 2.70
CA ALA A 57 -21.47 7.58 2.32
C ALA A 57 -20.76 8.19 1.09
N LEU A 58 -19.48 7.85 0.91
CA LEU A 58 -18.65 8.25 -0.24
C LEU A 58 -18.74 7.27 -1.43
N ASP A 59 -19.82 6.48 -1.52
CA ASP A 59 -20.03 5.56 -2.64
C ASP A 59 -19.91 6.26 -4.00
N GLY A 60 -19.22 5.61 -4.95
CA GLY A 60 -18.94 6.20 -6.25
C GLY A 60 -17.80 7.23 -6.26
N HIS A 61 -17.27 7.63 -5.10
CA HIS A 61 -16.16 8.58 -4.95
C HIS A 61 -14.95 8.03 -4.22
N PHE A 62 -15.01 6.79 -3.76
CA PHE A 62 -14.01 6.16 -2.91
C PHE A 62 -13.71 4.73 -3.37
N GLN A 63 -12.42 4.39 -3.44
CA GLN A 63 -11.92 3.06 -3.73
C GLN A 63 -10.67 2.78 -2.89
N VAL A 64 -10.55 1.57 -2.38
CA VAL A 64 -9.30 1.10 -1.76
C VAL A 64 -8.33 0.58 -2.81
N LEU A 65 -7.04 0.69 -2.50
CA LEU A 65 -5.93 0.14 -3.29
C LEU A 65 -4.83 -0.33 -2.35
N THR A 66 -4.85 -1.61 -2.00
CA THR A 66 -3.95 -2.18 -0.99
C THR A 66 -3.17 -3.38 -1.50
N ASN A 67 -2.00 -3.63 -0.89
CA ASN A 67 -1.24 -4.87 -1.11
C ASN A 67 -1.76 -6.04 -0.22
N GLY A 68 -2.51 -5.73 0.85
CA GLY A 68 -3.29 -6.72 1.57
C GLY A 68 -4.41 -7.33 0.73
N GLU A 69 -5.23 -8.20 1.30
CA GLU A 69 -6.34 -8.81 0.59
C GLU A 69 -7.70 -8.52 1.23
N HIS A 70 -8.76 -8.58 0.43
CA HIS A 70 -10.13 -8.45 0.93
C HIS A 70 -10.59 -9.71 1.67
N ILE A 71 -10.16 -10.88 1.22
CA ILE A 71 -10.59 -12.21 1.73
C ILE A 71 -9.42 -12.97 2.34
N GLY A 72 -9.71 -14.13 2.92
CA GLY A 72 -8.74 -14.95 3.65
C GLY A 72 -8.80 -14.70 5.16
N SER A 73 -8.00 -15.43 5.93
CA SER A 73 -8.00 -15.36 7.39
C SER A 73 -7.65 -13.97 7.93
N ARG A 74 -6.83 -13.24 7.17
CA ARG A 74 -6.37 -11.86 7.46
C ARG A 74 -6.96 -10.83 6.51
N GLY A 75 -8.02 -11.20 5.79
CA GLY A 75 -8.69 -10.33 4.83
C GLY A 75 -9.44 -9.18 5.49
N VAL A 76 -9.50 -8.05 4.77
CA VAL A 76 -10.18 -6.82 5.24
C VAL A 76 -11.67 -7.07 5.50
N ASN A 77 -12.32 -7.97 4.77
CA ASN A 77 -13.73 -8.30 4.97
C ASN A 77 -14.00 -8.83 6.38
N GLY A 78 -13.11 -9.66 6.92
CA GLY A 78 -13.22 -10.12 8.30
C GLY A 78 -13.11 -8.99 9.34
N LEU A 79 -12.35 -7.91 9.04
CA LEU A 79 -12.30 -6.70 9.89
C LEU A 79 -13.64 -5.97 9.87
N VAL A 80 -14.21 -5.78 8.67
CA VAL A 80 -15.52 -5.14 8.48
C VAL A 80 -16.61 -5.92 9.22
N GLU A 81 -16.62 -7.24 9.06
CA GLU A 81 -17.60 -8.11 9.72
C GLU A 81 -17.51 -8.08 11.25
N ARG A 82 -16.27 -8.06 11.79
CA ARG A 82 -16.06 -7.91 13.24
C ARG A 82 -16.51 -6.54 13.74
N ALA A 83 -16.21 -5.46 13.02
CA ALA A 83 -16.59 -4.11 13.40
C ALA A 83 -18.12 -3.89 13.41
N ILE A 84 -18.84 -4.52 12.47
CA ILE A 84 -20.29 -4.43 12.34
C ILE A 84 -21.01 -5.50 13.20
N GLY A 85 -20.32 -6.62 13.50
CA GLY A 85 -20.87 -7.75 14.25
C GLY A 85 -21.81 -8.66 13.45
N ASN A 86 -21.96 -8.45 12.12
CA ASN A 86 -22.89 -9.24 11.30
C ASN A 86 -22.49 -9.23 9.81
N ALA A 87 -21.99 -10.34 9.30
CA ALA A 87 -21.55 -10.50 7.91
C ALA A 87 -22.71 -10.32 6.89
N GLN A 88 -23.89 -10.87 7.20
CA GLN A 88 -25.06 -10.73 6.31
C GLN A 88 -25.48 -9.26 6.17
N ARG A 89 -25.45 -8.50 7.26
CA ARG A 89 -25.70 -7.06 7.24
C ARG A 89 -24.65 -6.32 6.40
N CYS A 90 -23.38 -6.68 6.53
CA CYS A 90 -22.30 -6.09 5.70
C CYS A 90 -22.60 -6.27 4.23
N GLN A 91 -22.96 -7.47 3.80
CA GLN A 91 -23.29 -7.78 2.41
C GLN A 91 -24.55 -7.05 1.95
N GLN A 92 -25.65 -7.16 2.69
CA GLN A 92 -26.95 -6.55 2.30
C GLN A 92 -26.90 -5.02 2.21
N GLN A 93 -26.18 -4.36 3.10
CA GLN A 93 -26.08 -2.92 3.16
C GLN A 93 -24.92 -2.34 2.36
N GLY A 94 -24.08 -3.21 1.74
CA GLY A 94 -22.91 -2.80 0.95
C GLY A 94 -21.88 -2.07 1.81
N LEU A 95 -21.49 -2.65 2.95
CA LEU A 95 -20.55 -2.07 3.89
C LEU A 95 -19.10 -2.52 3.69
N TYR A 96 -18.85 -3.49 2.81
CA TYR A 96 -17.49 -3.85 2.44
C TYR A 96 -16.81 -2.70 1.68
N LEU A 97 -15.50 -2.60 1.81
CA LEU A 97 -14.71 -1.56 1.16
C LEU A 97 -14.49 -1.92 -0.31
N PRO A 98 -15.02 -1.14 -1.26
CA PRO A 98 -14.86 -1.43 -2.69
C PRO A 98 -13.46 -1.03 -3.16
N GLY A 99 -12.92 -1.75 -4.14
CA GLY A 99 -11.65 -1.41 -4.75
C GLY A 99 -10.79 -2.60 -5.10
N LEU A 100 -9.48 -2.38 -5.03
CA LEU A 100 -8.47 -3.34 -5.44
C LEU A 100 -7.59 -3.75 -4.26
N ALA A 101 -7.32 -5.03 -4.16
CA ALA A 101 -6.42 -5.62 -3.20
C ALA A 101 -5.36 -6.49 -3.91
N ALA A 102 -4.37 -6.99 -3.16
CA ALA A 102 -3.24 -7.75 -3.68
C ALA A 102 -2.56 -7.01 -4.86
N GLY A 103 -2.24 -5.73 -4.66
CA GLY A 103 -1.64 -4.88 -5.69
C GLY A 103 -2.51 -4.65 -6.94
N GLY A 104 -3.80 -5.00 -6.89
CA GLY A 104 -4.77 -4.76 -7.96
C GLY A 104 -5.34 -5.99 -8.66
N VAL A 105 -4.86 -7.20 -8.36
CA VAL A 105 -5.38 -8.43 -8.98
C VAL A 105 -6.64 -8.97 -8.32
N GLN A 106 -6.93 -8.56 -7.09
CA GLN A 106 -8.18 -8.90 -6.42
C GLN A 106 -9.12 -7.69 -6.44
N VAL A 107 -10.26 -7.85 -7.08
CA VAL A 107 -11.26 -6.78 -7.27
C VAL A 107 -12.46 -7.06 -6.41
N GLN A 108 -12.95 -6.07 -5.68
CA GLN A 108 -14.14 -6.19 -4.86
C GLN A 108 -15.13 -5.06 -5.10
N ASP A 109 -16.42 -5.39 -5.13
CA ASP A 109 -17.50 -4.42 -4.97
C ASP A 109 -17.89 -4.25 -3.48
N ARG A 110 -18.73 -3.27 -3.19
CA ARG A 110 -19.19 -3.01 -1.82
C ARG A 110 -20.07 -4.10 -1.21
N TYR A 111 -20.52 -5.06 -2.00
CA TYR A 111 -21.32 -6.20 -1.53
C TYR A 111 -20.46 -7.45 -1.29
N GLY A 112 -19.13 -7.32 -1.36
CA GLY A 112 -18.17 -8.39 -1.11
C GLY A 112 -18.04 -9.39 -2.26
N ARG A 113 -18.47 -9.03 -3.48
CA ARG A 113 -18.24 -9.87 -4.66
C ARG A 113 -16.81 -9.72 -5.11
N ILE A 114 -16.08 -10.83 -5.16
CA ILE A 114 -14.65 -10.89 -5.50
C ILE A 114 -14.46 -11.45 -6.90
N ALA A 115 -13.47 -10.87 -7.60
CA ALA A 115 -12.97 -11.39 -8.86
C ALA A 115 -11.44 -11.25 -8.94
N HIS A 116 -10.79 -12.12 -9.71
CA HIS A 116 -9.34 -12.09 -9.97
C HIS A 116 -9.09 -12.01 -11.47
N PRO A 117 -9.34 -10.84 -12.11
CA PRO A 117 -9.22 -10.71 -13.55
C PRO A 117 -7.78 -10.90 -14.01
N GLY A 118 -7.60 -11.72 -15.07
CA GLY A 118 -6.29 -12.01 -15.64
C GLY A 118 -5.43 -12.99 -14.85
N VAL A 119 -5.96 -13.66 -13.83
CA VAL A 119 -5.26 -14.69 -13.05
C VAL A 119 -5.70 -16.08 -13.51
N SER A 120 -4.73 -16.93 -13.85
CA SER A 120 -4.98 -18.30 -14.30
C SER A 120 -5.19 -19.27 -13.13
N ALA A 121 -5.84 -20.41 -13.41
CA ALA A 121 -6.01 -21.47 -12.42
C ALA A 121 -4.67 -22.08 -11.96
N ALA A 122 -3.67 -22.15 -12.84
CA ALA A 122 -2.32 -22.64 -12.48
C ALA A 122 -1.61 -21.67 -11.50
N GLU A 123 -1.72 -20.36 -11.73
CA GLU A 123 -1.19 -19.34 -10.81
C GLU A 123 -1.87 -19.43 -9.44
N LEU A 124 -3.21 -19.53 -9.40
CA LEU A 124 -3.95 -19.68 -8.15
C LEU A 124 -3.55 -20.95 -7.39
N ALA A 125 -3.38 -22.08 -8.08
CA ALA A 125 -2.95 -23.33 -7.46
C ALA A 125 -1.53 -23.21 -6.85
N PHE A 126 -0.61 -22.53 -7.55
CA PHE A 126 0.74 -22.29 -7.05
C PHE A 126 0.71 -21.40 -5.79
N LEU A 127 -0.03 -20.30 -5.84
CA LEU A 127 -0.18 -19.37 -4.70
C LEU A 127 -0.81 -20.05 -3.48
N ALA A 128 -1.80 -20.90 -3.68
CA ALA A 128 -2.43 -21.67 -2.59
C ALA A 128 -1.45 -22.63 -1.89
N ALA A 129 -0.44 -23.13 -2.59
CA ALA A 129 0.59 -24.02 -2.02
C ALA A 129 1.75 -23.25 -1.35
N ALA A 130 1.95 -21.98 -1.68
CA ALA A 130 3.11 -21.19 -1.24
C ALA A 130 3.20 -21.03 0.30
N PRO A 131 2.12 -20.77 1.07
CA PRO A 131 2.21 -20.66 2.53
C PRO A 131 2.76 -21.91 3.21
N ALA A 132 2.35 -23.11 2.76
CA ALA A 132 2.84 -24.36 3.32
C ALA A 132 4.34 -24.56 3.04
N HIS A 133 4.79 -24.17 1.84
CA HIS A 133 6.23 -24.20 1.50
C HIS A 133 7.05 -23.22 2.32
N LEU A 134 6.57 -21.98 2.47
CA LEU A 134 7.21 -20.96 3.30
C LEU A 134 7.31 -21.43 4.75
N SER A 135 6.22 -21.97 5.32
CA SER A 135 6.21 -22.48 6.69
C SER A 135 7.23 -23.58 6.91
N ALA A 136 7.26 -24.58 6.03
CA ALA A 136 8.18 -25.71 6.16
C ALA A 136 9.66 -25.28 6.02
N SER A 137 9.95 -24.40 5.06
CA SER A 137 11.32 -23.90 4.83
C SER A 137 11.78 -23.02 5.98
N LEU A 138 10.92 -22.12 6.46
CA LEU A 138 11.24 -21.23 7.58
C LEU A 138 11.38 -22.01 8.89
N GLN A 139 10.55 -23.01 9.14
CA GLN A 139 10.68 -23.92 10.29
C GLN A 139 12.06 -24.59 10.30
N THR A 140 12.48 -25.16 9.16
CA THR A 140 13.80 -25.81 9.02
C THR A 140 14.94 -24.82 9.28
N LEU A 141 14.85 -23.61 8.71
CA LEU A 141 15.84 -22.55 8.88
C LEU A 141 15.98 -22.15 10.35
N LEU A 142 14.87 -21.90 11.03
CA LEU A 142 14.86 -21.41 12.41
C LEU A 142 15.35 -22.43 13.45
N GLN A 143 15.33 -23.73 13.13
CA GLN A 143 15.90 -24.79 13.98
C GLN A 143 17.43 -24.85 13.91
N GLN A 144 18.04 -24.27 12.88
CA GLN A 144 19.48 -24.33 12.64
C GLN A 144 20.19 -23.06 13.12
N ALA A 145 21.54 -23.13 13.21
CA ALA A 145 22.36 -21.94 13.43
C ALA A 145 22.18 -20.95 12.27
N PRO A 146 22.17 -19.64 12.54
CA PRO A 146 22.46 -19.00 13.82
C PRO A 146 21.25 -18.88 14.76
N TYR A 147 20.03 -19.27 14.36
CA TYR A 147 18.77 -19.02 15.08
C TYR A 147 18.58 -19.97 16.28
N ASN A 148 18.71 -21.28 16.07
CA ASN A 148 18.59 -22.33 17.11
C ASN A 148 17.35 -22.19 17.99
N LEU A 149 16.19 -21.85 17.41
CA LEU A 149 14.97 -21.65 18.18
C LEU A 149 14.33 -22.99 18.59
N ALA A 150 13.75 -23.01 19.78
CA ALA A 150 12.93 -24.13 20.24
C ALA A 150 11.64 -24.25 19.43
N ALA A 151 11.13 -25.47 19.23
CA ALA A 151 9.94 -25.74 18.40
C ALA A 151 8.73 -24.88 18.82
N SER A 152 8.46 -24.73 20.13
CA SER A 152 7.34 -23.94 20.65
C SER A 152 7.46 -22.42 20.36
N ALA A 153 8.68 -21.91 20.23
CA ALA A 153 8.91 -20.52 19.81
C ALA A 153 8.67 -20.37 18.30
N ILE A 154 9.15 -21.34 17.51
CA ILE A 154 8.94 -21.38 16.06
C ILE A 154 7.44 -21.42 15.75
N ASP A 155 6.68 -22.34 16.31
CA ASP A 155 5.24 -22.47 16.05
C ASP A 155 4.50 -21.15 16.29
N ARG A 156 4.80 -20.48 17.40
CA ARG A 156 4.20 -19.20 17.77
C ARG A 156 4.56 -18.07 16.79
N LEU A 157 5.82 -18.00 16.34
CA LEU A 157 6.28 -16.98 15.37
C LEU A 157 5.71 -17.25 13.98
N LEU A 158 5.69 -18.51 13.52
CA LEU A 158 5.14 -18.87 12.22
C LEU A 158 3.65 -18.52 12.10
N ALA A 159 2.88 -18.70 13.16
CA ALA A 159 1.43 -18.43 13.18
C ALA A 159 1.08 -16.98 12.81
N SER A 160 1.95 -16.02 13.15
CA SER A 160 1.77 -14.59 12.81
C SER A 160 2.57 -14.13 11.59
N SER A 161 3.53 -14.94 11.12
CA SER A 161 4.49 -14.51 10.11
C SER A 161 4.23 -15.06 8.71
N VAL A 162 3.71 -16.27 8.57
CA VAL A 162 3.33 -16.81 7.27
C VAL A 162 1.86 -16.50 7.02
N LEU A 163 1.61 -15.51 6.15
CA LEU A 163 0.26 -15.07 5.82
C LEU A 163 -0.27 -15.90 4.63
N ASP A 164 -1.40 -16.56 4.85
CA ASP A 164 -2.09 -17.46 3.92
C ASP A 164 -2.99 -16.71 2.94
N ASN A 165 -2.56 -15.53 2.50
CA ASN A 165 -3.27 -14.70 1.55
C ASN A 165 -3.48 -15.46 0.22
N PRO A 166 -4.72 -15.56 -0.32
CA PRO A 166 -5.03 -16.36 -1.51
C PRO A 166 -4.24 -16.02 -2.78
N VAL A 167 -3.92 -14.73 -3.00
CA VAL A 167 -3.25 -14.27 -4.23
C VAL A 167 -1.99 -13.42 -3.97
N SER A 168 -1.61 -13.25 -2.69
CA SER A 168 -0.38 -12.56 -2.27
C SER A 168 0.22 -13.19 -0.99
N PRO A 169 0.58 -14.50 -1.01
CA PRO A 169 1.21 -15.14 0.15
C PRO A 169 2.40 -14.33 0.63
N THR A 170 2.47 -14.11 1.95
CA THR A 170 3.41 -13.15 2.52
C THR A 170 4.20 -13.76 3.68
N LEU A 171 5.50 -13.52 3.71
CA LEU A 171 6.33 -13.67 4.90
C LEU A 171 6.40 -12.31 5.61
N ASN A 172 5.74 -12.20 6.76
CA ASN A 172 5.75 -11.01 7.62
C ASN A 172 6.77 -11.17 8.74
N LEU A 173 7.70 -10.24 8.88
CA LEU A 173 8.80 -10.29 9.83
C LEU A 173 8.57 -9.48 11.12
N ASN A 174 7.41 -8.84 11.30
CA ASN A 174 7.16 -7.96 12.44
C ASN A 174 7.30 -8.67 13.80
N ALA A 175 6.78 -9.90 13.91
CA ALA A 175 6.91 -10.71 15.13
C ALA A 175 8.37 -11.08 15.42
N PHE A 176 9.16 -11.37 14.39
CA PHE A 176 10.60 -11.65 14.51
C PHE A 176 11.39 -10.41 14.89
N HIS A 177 11.09 -9.25 14.32
CA HIS A 177 11.72 -7.99 14.72
C HIS A 177 11.50 -7.70 16.21
N HIS A 178 10.29 -7.91 16.70
CA HIS A 178 10.00 -7.77 18.12
C HIS A 178 10.69 -8.83 18.98
N HIS A 179 10.76 -10.08 18.51
CA HIS A 179 11.40 -11.18 19.22
C HIS A 179 12.92 -10.96 19.38
N TRP A 180 13.56 -10.41 18.36
CA TRP A 180 15.01 -10.13 18.35
C TRP A 180 15.36 -8.64 18.48
N ARG A 181 14.52 -7.84 19.16
CA ARG A 181 14.78 -6.41 19.36
C ARG A 181 16.15 -6.12 20.01
N ASP A 182 16.65 -7.05 20.84
CA ASP A 182 17.95 -6.97 21.52
C ASP A 182 19.06 -7.70 20.71
N GLN A 183 18.76 -8.25 19.55
CA GLN A 183 19.64 -8.97 18.64
C GLN A 183 19.48 -8.53 17.19
N PRO A 184 19.71 -7.24 16.86
CA PRO A 184 19.39 -6.69 15.54
C PRO A 184 20.14 -7.34 14.39
N ALA A 185 21.36 -7.85 14.65
CA ALA A 185 22.12 -8.58 13.63
C ALA A 185 21.45 -9.90 13.22
N LEU A 186 20.81 -10.60 14.16
CA LEU A 186 20.08 -11.84 13.88
C LEU A 186 18.83 -11.58 13.07
N TYR A 187 18.12 -10.47 13.38
CA TYR A 187 16.98 -10.05 12.61
C TYR A 187 17.37 -9.63 11.17
N ALA A 188 18.44 -8.86 11.01
CA ALA A 188 18.96 -8.48 9.69
C ALA A 188 19.36 -9.71 8.85
N HIS A 189 19.91 -10.75 9.50
CA HIS A 189 20.20 -12.02 8.85
C HIS A 189 18.91 -12.70 8.36
N LEU A 190 17.85 -12.71 9.17
CA LEU A 190 16.56 -13.26 8.77
C LEU A 190 15.91 -12.50 7.61
N GLN A 191 16.10 -11.17 7.50
CA GLN A 191 15.63 -10.43 6.34
C GLN A 191 16.24 -10.96 5.03
N ALA A 192 17.57 -11.25 5.04
CA ALA A 192 18.25 -11.81 3.88
C ALA A 192 17.80 -13.25 3.57
N ASP A 193 17.67 -14.08 4.59
CA ASP A 193 17.17 -15.45 4.44
C ASP A 193 15.73 -15.49 3.94
N GLY A 194 14.87 -14.62 4.46
CA GLY A 194 13.51 -14.46 3.98
C GLY A 194 13.45 -14.10 2.49
N ALA A 195 14.30 -13.18 2.04
CA ALA A 195 14.39 -12.84 0.62
C ALA A 195 14.84 -14.06 -0.22
N ALA A 196 15.80 -14.85 0.27
CA ALA A 196 16.23 -16.08 -0.38
C ALA A 196 15.13 -17.14 -0.46
N LEU A 197 14.29 -17.27 0.60
CA LEU A 197 13.14 -18.18 0.58
C LEU A 197 12.12 -17.78 -0.49
N LEU A 198 11.82 -16.49 -0.64
CA LEU A 198 10.93 -16.01 -1.70
C LEU A 198 11.53 -16.20 -3.09
N GLN A 199 12.85 -16.02 -3.25
CA GLN A 199 13.53 -16.32 -4.52
C GLN A 199 13.42 -17.81 -4.87
N ALA A 200 13.60 -18.70 -3.90
CA ALA A 200 13.41 -20.14 -4.10
C ALA A 200 11.98 -20.51 -4.55
N LEU A 201 10.95 -19.77 -4.09
CA LEU A 201 9.60 -19.92 -4.61
C LEU A 201 9.47 -19.47 -6.07
N LEU A 202 10.14 -18.38 -6.47
CA LEU A 202 10.17 -17.96 -7.88
C LEU A 202 10.84 -19.02 -8.76
N ASP A 203 11.95 -19.62 -8.31
CA ASP A 203 12.65 -20.67 -9.02
C ASP A 203 11.77 -21.92 -9.16
N LYS A 204 11.03 -22.26 -8.11
CA LYS A 204 10.04 -23.36 -8.13
C LYS A 204 8.89 -23.07 -9.10
N ALA A 205 8.37 -21.84 -9.15
CA ALA A 205 7.36 -21.43 -10.12
C ALA A 205 7.90 -21.56 -11.55
N ALA A 206 9.14 -21.12 -11.79
CA ALA A 206 9.78 -21.26 -13.10
C ALA A 206 9.89 -22.72 -13.54
N ALA A 207 10.27 -23.63 -12.63
CA ALA A 207 10.34 -25.07 -12.91
C ALA A 207 8.96 -25.67 -13.24
N GLN A 208 7.85 -25.04 -12.86
CA GLN A 208 6.48 -25.43 -13.18
C GLN A 208 5.89 -24.69 -14.40
N GLY A 209 6.73 -24.00 -15.18
CA GLY A 209 6.28 -23.24 -16.35
C GLY A 209 5.67 -21.86 -16.05
N LEU A 210 5.81 -21.37 -14.81
CA LEU A 210 5.27 -20.08 -14.35
C LEU A 210 6.37 -19.01 -14.18
N ALA A 211 7.46 -19.07 -14.97
CA ALA A 211 8.61 -18.17 -14.84
C ALA A 211 8.26 -16.66 -14.98
N GLN A 212 7.18 -16.34 -15.70
CA GLN A 212 6.75 -14.96 -15.94
C GLN A 212 5.52 -14.55 -15.10
N SER A 213 5.07 -15.41 -14.17
CA SER A 213 3.83 -15.19 -13.42
C SER A 213 4.00 -14.33 -12.18
N PHE A 214 5.17 -14.40 -11.52
CA PHE A 214 5.34 -13.84 -10.19
C PHE A 214 6.57 -12.92 -10.07
N PHE A 215 6.55 -12.09 -9.02
CA PHE A 215 7.70 -11.33 -8.53
C PHE A 215 7.63 -11.24 -7.01
N VAL A 216 8.72 -10.84 -6.36
CA VAL A 216 8.74 -10.55 -4.92
C VAL A 216 8.58 -9.06 -4.71
N HIS A 217 7.60 -8.68 -3.91
CA HIS A 217 7.40 -7.32 -3.43
C HIS A 217 7.89 -7.18 -2.00
N TYR A 218 8.64 -6.12 -1.73
CA TYR A 218 9.14 -5.75 -0.40
C TYR A 218 8.40 -4.54 0.16
N ALA A 219 7.81 -4.66 1.34
CA ALA A 219 7.15 -3.53 1.99
C ALA A 219 7.71 -3.30 3.41
N PRO A 220 8.22 -2.06 3.69
CA PRO A 220 8.63 -1.04 2.74
C PRO A 220 9.89 -1.41 1.94
N ASN A 221 10.06 -0.86 0.74
CA ASN A 221 11.26 -1.05 -0.10
C ASN A 221 12.03 0.28 -0.29
N LEU A 222 13.21 0.20 -0.92
CA LEU A 222 14.05 1.33 -1.31
C LEU A 222 14.04 1.58 -2.83
N GLY A 223 12.88 1.41 -3.47
CA GLY A 223 12.74 1.51 -4.92
C GLY A 223 13.26 0.27 -5.65
N ARG A 224 13.55 0.43 -6.94
CA ARG A 224 13.99 -0.66 -7.82
C ARG A 224 15.43 -0.46 -8.25
N ASP A 225 16.13 -1.56 -8.55
CA ASP A 225 17.45 -1.56 -9.15
C ASP A 225 17.35 -1.43 -10.69
N GLY A 226 18.53 -1.48 -11.36
CA GLY A 226 18.61 -1.40 -12.82
C GLY A 226 17.92 -2.54 -13.57
N ASP A 227 17.70 -3.69 -12.91
CA ASP A 227 16.99 -4.85 -13.46
C ASP A 227 15.48 -4.80 -13.17
N GLY A 228 15.01 -3.74 -12.50
CA GLY A 228 13.61 -3.55 -12.11
C GLY A 228 13.19 -4.34 -10.88
N ARG A 229 14.14 -4.98 -10.15
CA ARG A 229 13.86 -5.68 -8.90
C ARG A 229 13.81 -4.70 -7.74
N GLU A 230 12.90 -4.94 -6.82
CA GLU A 230 12.81 -4.10 -5.63
C GLU A 230 13.99 -4.30 -4.69
N ARG A 231 14.43 -3.19 -4.08
CA ARG A 231 15.52 -3.19 -3.09
C ARG A 231 14.94 -3.36 -1.70
N LEU A 232 15.39 -4.39 -1.01
CA LEU A 232 15.09 -4.58 0.41
C LEU A 232 15.62 -3.39 1.22
N ARG A 233 14.82 -2.86 2.14
CA ARG A 233 15.23 -1.86 3.13
C ARG A 233 15.81 -2.58 4.35
N PRO A 234 17.11 -2.46 4.65
CA PRO A 234 17.69 -3.06 5.84
C PRO A 234 17.10 -2.48 7.13
N ALA A 235 17.02 -3.29 8.18
CA ALA A 235 16.74 -2.80 9.52
C ALA A 235 17.85 -1.87 9.99
N GLN A 236 17.50 -0.77 10.66
CA GLN A 236 18.46 0.22 11.15
C GLN A 236 17.97 0.83 12.47
N GLY A 237 18.79 0.71 13.53
CA GLY A 237 18.38 1.15 14.87
C GLY A 237 17.12 0.43 15.33
N SER A 238 16.08 1.18 15.68
CA SER A 238 14.75 0.64 16.02
C SER A 238 13.84 0.40 14.82
N ALA A 239 14.19 0.92 13.64
CA ALA A 239 13.38 0.73 12.42
C ALA A 239 13.54 -0.68 11.86
N ALA A 240 12.42 -1.37 11.66
CA ALA A 240 12.39 -2.77 11.22
C ALA A 240 12.84 -2.97 9.75
N GLY A 241 12.91 -1.90 8.95
CA GLY A 241 13.19 -2.03 7.52
C GLY A 241 12.04 -2.72 6.77
N THR A 242 12.37 -3.55 5.80
CA THR A 242 11.37 -4.41 5.11
C THR A 242 10.83 -5.44 6.09
N THR A 243 9.52 -5.47 6.25
CA THR A 243 8.83 -6.42 7.13
C THR A 243 7.94 -7.39 6.38
N ASP A 244 7.49 -7.04 5.19
CA ASP A 244 6.64 -7.89 4.37
C ASP A 244 7.36 -8.24 3.07
N LEU A 245 7.55 -9.54 2.87
CA LEU A 245 8.08 -10.13 1.66
C LEU A 245 6.93 -10.89 1.01
N GLN A 246 6.37 -10.35 -0.06
CA GLN A 246 5.14 -10.85 -0.68
C GLN A 246 5.44 -11.51 -2.02
N LEU A 247 4.90 -12.72 -2.23
CA LEU A 247 4.87 -13.33 -3.55
C LEU A 247 3.67 -12.77 -4.32
N MET A 248 3.93 -11.89 -5.28
CA MET A 248 2.91 -11.16 -6.01
C MET A 248 2.84 -11.61 -7.46
N LEU A 249 1.65 -11.54 -8.05
CA LEU A 249 1.44 -11.75 -9.48
C LEU A 249 2.07 -10.61 -10.29
N ARG A 250 2.80 -10.92 -11.35
CA ARG A 250 3.42 -9.90 -12.22
C ARG A 250 2.35 -8.97 -12.80
N GLY A 251 2.59 -7.66 -12.68
CA GLY A 251 1.62 -6.61 -13.00
C GLY A 251 0.75 -6.17 -11.81
N ALA A 252 0.75 -6.91 -10.70
CA ALA A 252 0.06 -6.54 -9.47
C ALA A 252 0.83 -5.45 -8.72
N VAL A 253 0.74 -4.23 -9.20
CA VAL A 253 1.37 -3.04 -8.61
C VAL A 253 0.35 -1.93 -8.48
N LYS A 254 0.41 -1.18 -7.38
CA LYS A 254 -0.60 -0.16 -7.05
C LYS A 254 -0.74 0.91 -8.14
N GLU A 255 0.34 1.32 -8.78
CA GLU A 255 0.29 2.30 -9.88
C GLU A 255 -0.57 1.79 -11.07
N ALA A 256 -0.47 0.53 -11.45
CA ALA A 256 -1.37 -0.05 -12.45
C ALA A 256 -2.82 -0.11 -11.96
N GLY A 257 -3.02 -0.35 -10.65
CA GLY A 257 -4.32 -0.32 -9.99
C GLY A 257 -5.03 1.03 -10.10
N VAL A 258 -4.29 2.16 -10.06
CA VAL A 258 -4.86 3.50 -10.28
C VAL A 258 -5.58 3.57 -11.63
N LEU A 259 -4.97 3.07 -12.71
CA LEU A 259 -5.60 3.09 -14.03
C LEU A 259 -6.83 2.19 -14.12
N VAL A 260 -6.82 1.03 -13.45
CA VAL A 260 -7.99 0.14 -13.38
C VAL A 260 -9.14 0.82 -12.67
N ILE A 261 -8.88 1.46 -11.52
CA ILE A 261 -9.89 2.20 -10.75
C ILE A 261 -10.40 3.38 -11.58
N LEU A 262 -9.52 4.17 -12.18
CA LEU A 262 -9.87 5.32 -13.00
C LEU A 262 -10.72 4.92 -14.21
N ASN A 263 -10.34 3.85 -14.92
CA ASN A 263 -11.09 3.33 -16.08
C ASN A 263 -12.51 2.90 -15.70
N ARG A 264 -12.69 2.25 -14.55
CA ARG A 264 -13.99 1.86 -14.01
C ARG A 264 -14.83 3.07 -13.58
N TYR A 265 -14.20 4.00 -12.86
CA TYR A 265 -14.84 5.25 -12.45
C TYR A 265 -15.34 6.05 -13.65
N TYR A 266 -14.49 6.23 -14.65
CA TYR A 266 -14.82 6.90 -15.90
C TYR A 266 -15.98 6.21 -16.62
N GLY A 267 -15.92 4.87 -16.74
CA GLY A 267 -16.96 4.08 -17.37
C GLY A 267 -18.31 4.14 -16.67
N GLN A 268 -18.33 4.19 -15.34
CA GLN A 268 -19.56 4.33 -14.56
C GLN A 268 -20.24 5.70 -14.79
N ARG A 269 -19.46 6.77 -15.00
CA ARG A 269 -19.98 8.12 -15.19
C ARG A 269 -20.34 8.44 -16.65
N THR A 270 -19.64 7.87 -17.60
CA THR A 270 -19.78 8.23 -19.03
C THR A 270 -20.38 7.13 -19.90
N GLY A 271 -20.43 5.89 -19.40
CA GLY A 271 -20.78 4.70 -20.18
C GLY A 271 -19.63 4.16 -21.06
N THR A 272 -18.52 4.91 -21.19
CA THR A 272 -17.36 4.54 -22.01
C THR A 272 -16.18 4.12 -21.14
N TYR A 273 -15.55 2.99 -21.45
CA TYR A 273 -14.36 2.49 -20.77
C TYR A 273 -13.14 2.70 -21.67
N PRO A 274 -12.32 3.74 -21.45
CA PRO A 274 -11.22 4.12 -22.36
C PRO A 274 -10.18 3.04 -22.60
N LEU A 275 -9.93 2.19 -21.58
CA LEU A 275 -8.99 1.06 -21.65
C LEU A 275 -9.67 -0.28 -21.92
N GLY A 276 -10.99 -0.28 -22.15
CA GLY A 276 -11.81 -1.48 -22.25
C GLY A 276 -12.46 -1.88 -20.92
N ARG A 277 -13.63 -2.53 -20.99
CA ARG A 277 -14.41 -2.92 -19.80
C ARG A 277 -13.67 -3.92 -18.91
N ASP A 278 -12.89 -4.81 -19.50
CA ASP A 278 -12.19 -5.91 -18.83
C ASP A 278 -10.71 -5.59 -18.52
N PHE A 279 -10.31 -4.32 -18.72
CA PHE A 279 -8.95 -3.88 -18.40
C PHE A 279 -8.60 -4.16 -16.94
N ASN A 280 -7.44 -4.77 -16.73
CA ASN A 280 -6.92 -5.16 -15.42
C ASN A 280 -5.41 -4.93 -15.33
N VAL A 281 -4.84 -5.01 -14.13
CA VAL A 281 -3.42 -4.70 -13.89
C VAL A 281 -2.45 -5.59 -14.67
N ARG A 282 -2.86 -6.81 -15.06
CA ARG A 282 -2.02 -7.74 -15.85
C ARG A 282 -1.81 -7.28 -17.29
N GLN A 283 -2.66 -6.37 -17.77
CA GLN A 283 -2.61 -5.77 -19.11
C GLN A 283 -1.94 -4.40 -19.12
N ALA A 284 -1.70 -3.84 -17.93
CA ALA A 284 -1.12 -2.51 -17.78
C ALA A 284 0.38 -2.50 -18.13
N PRO A 285 0.91 -1.39 -18.68
CA PRO A 285 2.34 -1.18 -18.83
C PRO A 285 3.08 -1.27 -17.48
N ALA A 286 4.35 -1.69 -17.53
CA ALA A 286 5.14 -1.91 -16.32
C ALA A 286 5.79 -0.64 -15.75
N SER A 287 5.99 0.41 -16.55
CA SER A 287 6.63 1.65 -16.09
C SER A 287 5.60 2.75 -15.81
N LEU A 288 5.92 3.60 -14.85
CA LEU A 288 5.09 4.77 -14.49
C LEU A 288 4.87 5.70 -15.68
N GLU A 289 5.92 5.93 -16.46
CA GLU A 289 5.87 6.76 -17.67
C GLU A 289 4.90 6.21 -18.71
N ALA A 290 4.97 4.90 -18.98
CA ALA A 290 4.07 4.25 -19.93
C ALA A 290 2.61 4.18 -19.42
N LEU A 291 2.38 4.08 -18.10
CA LEU A 291 1.07 4.21 -17.49
C LEU A 291 0.49 5.60 -17.68
N LEU A 292 1.30 6.65 -17.43
CA LEU A 292 0.90 8.04 -17.65
C LEU A 292 0.59 8.32 -19.13
N GLN A 293 1.46 7.86 -20.03
CA GLN A 293 1.25 8.00 -21.48
C GLN A 293 -0.06 7.32 -21.90
N LEU A 294 -0.31 6.08 -21.46
CA LEU A 294 -1.55 5.36 -21.75
C LEU A 294 -2.78 6.15 -21.28
N ALA A 295 -2.70 6.78 -20.10
CA ALA A 295 -3.79 7.60 -19.59
C ALA A 295 -4.02 8.83 -20.48
N VAL A 296 -2.96 9.57 -20.82
CA VAL A 296 -3.05 10.79 -21.67
C VAL A 296 -3.61 10.47 -23.06
N GLU A 297 -3.25 9.33 -23.64
CA GLU A 297 -3.73 8.91 -24.96
C GLU A 297 -5.21 8.46 -24.98
N ARG A 298 -5.71 7.98 -23.86
CA ARG A 298 -7.00 7.27 -23.82
C ARG A 298 -8.13 8.01 -23.11
N PHE A 299 -7.82 8.83 -22.10
CA PHE A 299 -8.85 9.51 -21.33
C PHE A 299 -9.08 10.93 -21.82
N GLU A 300 -10.33 11.33 -21.93
CA GLU A 300 -10.68 12.72 -22.27
C GLU A 300 -10.56 13.64 -21.05
N PRO A 301 -9.81 14.76 -21.12
CA PRO A 301 -9.57 15.65 -19.97
C PRO A 301 -10.82 16.15 -19.26
N ARG A 302 -11.90 16.42 -20.00
CA ARG A 302 -13.17 16.96 -19.45
C ARG A 302 -13.88 16.00 -18.47
N HIS A 303 -13.57 14.71 -18.55
CA HIS A 303 -14.20 13.68 -17.70
C HIS A 303 -13.28 13.16 -16.60
N MET A 304 -12.04 13.65 -16.56
CA MET A 304 -11.08 13.26 -15.53
C MET A 304 -11.51 13.76 -14.17
N PRO A 305 -11.53 12.90 -13.13
CA PRO A 305 -11.82 13.35 -11.79
C PRO A 305 -10.64 14.11 -11.19
N ARG A 306 -10.93 14.92 -10.18
CA ARG A 306 -9.92 15.31 -9.21
C ARG A 306 -9.55 14.10 -8.38
N LEU A 307 -8.31 13.64 -8.49
CA LEU A 307 -7.83 12.47 -7.75
C LEU A 307 -7.27 12.89 -6.39
N VAL A 308 -7.55 12.08 -5.38
CA VAL A 308 -6.91 12.16 -4.06
C VAL A 308 -6.28 10.81 -3.78
N GLY A 309 -4.95 10.74 -3.78
CA GLY A 309 -4.19 9.57 -3.36
C GLY A 309 -3.86 9.65 -1.87
N VAL A 310 -4.10 8.58 -1.11
CA VAL A 310 -3.83 8.54 0.33
C VAL A 310 -3.00 7.30 0.67
N GLY A 311 -1.82 7.53 1.26
CA GLY A 311 -0.90 6.45 1.65
C GLY A 311 -0.11 6.78 2.90
N ASP A 312 0.57 5.78 3.46
CA ASP A 312 1.41 5.88 4.65
C ASP A 312 2.85 5.43 4.44
N THR A 313 3.10 4.70 3.34
CA THR A 313 4.38 4.01 3.15
C THR A 313 5.20 4.63 2.03
N LEU A 314 6.01 5.62 2.40
CA LEU A 314 7.05 6.23 1.58
C LEU A 314 8.42 6.01 2.22
N THR A 315 9.45 5.87 1.40
CA THR A 315 10.84 5.79 1.87
C THR A 315 11.75 6.70 1.04
N SER A 316 12.70 7.33 1.73
CA SER A 316 13.84 8.02 1.12
C SER A 316 15.07 7.78 2.00
N SER A 317 16.17 7.35 1.40
CA SER A 317 17.43 7.08 2.09
C SER A 317 18.61 7.55 1.25
N PRO A 318 19.60 8.26 1.84
CA PRO A 318 20.80 8.64 1.11
C PRO A 318 21.61 7.38 0.76
N ALA A 319 22.22 7.41 -0.41
CA ALA A 319 23.12 6.36 -0.89
C ALA A 319 24.30 7.00 -1.64
N THR A 320 25.41 6.26 -1.66
CA THR A 320 26.62 6.68 -2.40
C THR A 320 26.84 5.69 -3.55
N ALA A 321 26.95 6.21 -4.76
CA ALA A 321 27.28 5.41 -5.94
C ALA A 321 28.75 4.98 -5.94
N ALA A 322 29.10 4.04 -6.82
CA ALA A 322 30.48 3.54 -6.93
C ALA A 322 31.50 4.62 -7.32
N ASP A 323 31.07 5.68 -7.99
CA ASP A 323 31.87 6.86 -8.35
C ASP A 323 32.00 7.90 -7.23
N GLY A 324 31.43 7.62 -6.03
CA GLY A 324 31.43 8.53 -4.89
C GLY A 324 30.32 9.59 -4.91
N SER A 325 29.49 9.67 -5.95
CA SER A 325 28.36 10.59 -5.99
C SER A 325 27.25 10.21 -5.02
N SER A 326 26.64 11.21 -4.38
CA SER A 326 25.50 11.01 -3.50
C SER A 326 24.19 11.06 -4.31
N HIS A 327 23.27 10.14 -3.99
CA HIS A 327 21.93 10.10 -4.55
C HIS A 327 20.93 9.58 -3.52
N TRP A 328 19.62 9.69 -3.82
CA TRP A 328 18.57 9.19 -2.97
C TRP A 328 17.98 7.88 -3.52
N LEU A 329 17.85 6.88 -2.66
CA LEU A 329 17.05 5.69 -2.92
C LEU A 329 15.64 5.96 -2.40
N ARG A 330 14.66 6.03 -3.32
CA ARG A 330 13.29 6.35 -3.01
C ARG A 330 12.38 5.16 -3.35
N GLY A 331 11.51 4.81 -2.43
CA GLY A 331 10.61 3.67 -2.56
C GLY A 331 9.42 3.77 -1.61
N GLY A 332 8.97 2.61 -1.13
CA GLY A 332 7.75 2.46 -0.35
C GLY A 332 6.59 1.95 -1.21
N SER A 333 5.70 1.15 -0.61
CA SER A 333 4.60 0.50 -1.32
C SER A 333 3.57 1.47 -1.92
N ASP A 334 3.54 2.72 -1.45
CA ASP A 334 2.60 3.73 -1.92
C ASP A 334 3.20 4.71 -2.93
N ARG A 335 4.54 4.78 -3.03
CA ARG A 335 5.20 5.78 -3.86
C ARG A 335 4.73 5.76 -5.31
N GLY A 336 4.64 4.58 -5.91
CA GLY A 336 4.27 4.44 -7.32
C GLY A 336 2.90 5.02 -7.62
N PHE A 337 1.88 4.62 -6.84
CA PHE A 337 0.52 5.10 -7.10
C PHE A 337 0.33 6.58 -6.74
N LEU A 338 0.96 7.08 -5.66
CA LEU A 338 0.91 8.49 -5.28
C LEU A 338 1.58 9.38 -6.32
N THR A 339 2.71 8.92 -6.87
CA THR A 339 3.39 9.62 -7.98
C THR A 339 2.49 9.66 -9.22
N LEU A 340 1.86 8.54 -9.59
CA LEU A 340 0.94 8.53 -10.73
C LEU A 340 -0.26 9.46 -10.52
N VAL A 341 -0.84 9.51 -9.33
CA VAL A 341 -1.91 10.47 -8.99
C VAL A 341 -1.45 11.93 -9.20
N GLN A 342 -0.25 12.27 -8.72
CA GLN A 342 0.34 13.59 -8.94
C GLN A 342 0.54 13.91 -10.42
N GLU A 343 1.18 12.99 -11.17
CA GLU A 343 1.52 13.20 -12.57
C GLU A 343 0.27 13.26 -13.48
N LEU A 344 -0.78 12.48 -13.17
CA LEU A 344 -2.08 12.61 -13.81
C LEU A 344 -2.68 14.01 -13.59
N GLY A 345 -2.53 14.56 -12.38
CA GLY A 345 -2.98 15.94 -12.11
C GLY A 345 -2.29 16.95 -13.02
N LYS A 346 -0.96 16.87 -13.14
CA LYS A 346 -0.18 17.75 -14.04
C LYS A 346 -0.58 17.58 -15.49
N ALA A 347 -0.69 16.35 -15.97
CA ALA A 347 -0.99 16.02 -17.37
C ALA A 347 -2.39 16.49 -17.81
N PHE A 348 -3.38 16.41 -16.92
CA PHE A 348 -4.77 16.77 -17.20
C PHE A 348 -5.18 18.16 -16.67
N GLY A 349 -4.28 18.92 -16.07
CA GLY A 349 -4.56 20.24 -15.50
C GLY A 349 -5.52 20.17 -14.30
N GLN A 350 -5.51 19.05 -13.54
CA GLN A 350 -6.32 18.85 -12.36
C GLN A 350 -5.50 19.08 -11.09
N HIS A 351 -6.12 19.66 -10.06
CA HIS A 351 -5.51 19.85 -8.74
C HIS A 351 -5.61 18.55 -7.92
N ASN A 352 -4.93 17.50 -8.39
CA ASN A 352 -4.85 16.24 -7.65
C ASN A 352 -4.06 16.41 -6.35
N LEU A 353 -4.41 15.64 -5.33
CA LEU A 353 -3.81 15.72 -4.01
C LEU A 353 -3.13 14.41 -3.64
N VAL A 354 -2.01 14.53 -2.94
CA VAL A 354 -1.28 13.43 -2.30
C VAL A 354 -1.33 13.66 -0.79
N LEU A 355 -2.04 12.79 -0.09
CA LEU A 355 -2.20 12.84 1.36
C LEU A 355 -1.33 11.74 1.99
N TYR A 356 -0.53 12.13 2.97
CA TYR A 356 0.34 11.22 3.71
C TYR A 356 -0.15 11.08 5.16
N VAL A 357 -0.31 9.83 5.60
CA VAL A 357 -0.68 9.50 6.98
C VAL A 357 0.54 8.95 7.72
N ASP A 358 0.89 9.55 8.84
CA ASP A 358 2.00 9.08 9.68
C ASP A 358 1.62 7.81 10.44
N SER A 359 2.07 6.67 9.97
CA SER A 359 1.81 5.36 10.58
C SER A 359 2.82 4.92 11.64
N SER A 360 3.76 5.79 12.03
CA SER A 360 4.87 5.46 12.94
C SER A 360 4.45 5.17 14.38
N ARG A 361 3.21 5.52 14.74
CA ARG A 361 2.70 5.37 16.13
C ARG A 361 2.10 4.00 16.44
N GLY A 362 2.05 3.10 15.44
CA GLY A 362 1.60 1.73 15.61
C GLY A 362 2.64 0.84 16.32
N GLU A 363 2.38 -0.46 16.32
CA GLU A 363 3.30 -1.43 16.92
C GLU A 363 4.55 -1.70 16.07
N VAL A 364 4.52 -1.34 14.78
CA VAL A 364 5.62 -1.51 13.83
C VAL A 364 6.47 -0.24 13.81
N GLN A 365 7.75 -0.39 14.12
CA GLN A 365 8.69 0.74 14.17
C GLN A 365 9.04 1.24 12.76
N ARG A 366 8.62 2.47 12.45
CA ARG A 366 8.87 3.17 11.19
C ARG A 366 9.30 4.62 11.43
N PRO A 367 10.01 5.27 10.47
CA PRO A 367 10.21 6.72 10.53
C PRO A 367 8.87 7.45 10.61
N GLY A 368 8.79 8.42 11.50
CA GLY A 368 7.62 9.27 11.68
C GLY A 368 7.88 10.72 11.31
N VAL A 369 6.82 11.50 11.27
CA VAL A 369 6.85 12.94 10.97
C VAL A 369 7.04 13.73 12.28
N ASP A 370 8.07 14.55 12.35
CA ASP A 370 8.23 15.51 13.46
C ASP A 370 7.38 16.76 13.22
N ALA A 371 6.12 16.70 13.65
CA ALA A 371 5.17 17.80 13.51
C ALA A 371 5.58 19.08 14.28
N GLY A 372 6.35 18.94 15.35
CA GLY A 372 6.91 20.08 16.09
C GLY A 372 7.91 20.84 15.23
N TYR A 373 8.89 20.10 14.73
CA TYR A 373 9.90 20.67 13.84
C TYR A 373 9.27 21.33 12.58
N LEU A 374 8.28 20.71 11.97
CA LEU A 374 7.60 21.27 10.80
C LEU A 374 6.91 22.60 11.06
N ARG A 375 6.31 22.78 12.25
CA ARG A 375 5.69 24.06 12.64
C ARG A 375 6.71 25.17 12.88
N ASP A 376 7.85 24.80 13.46
CA ASP A 376 8.91 25.75 13.81
C ASP A 376 9.81 26.10 12.61
N HIS A 377 9.90 25.20 11.60
CA HIS A 377 10.78 25.32 10.44
C HIS A 377 10.04 25.02 9.11
N PRO A 378 9.00 25.80 8.76
CA PRO A 378 8.19 25.53 7.56
C PRO A 378 8.99 25.60 6.25
N ASP A 379 10.06 26.42 6.22
CA ASP A 379 10.93 26.60 5.05
C ASP A 379 12.04 25.53 4.93
N ALA A 380 12.22 24.68 5.93
CA ALA A 380 13.25 23.64 6.00
C ALA A 380 12.68 22.30 6.54
N PRO A 381 11.68 21.67 5.89
CA PRO A 381 10.91 20.55 6.45
C PRO A 381 11.67 19.21 6.49
N TRP A 382 12.74 19.09 5.75
CA TRP A 382 13.34 17.79 5.42
C TRP A 382 13.86 16.98 6.61
N PRO A 383 14.44 17.60 7.68
CA PRO A 383 14.80 16.82 8.86
C PRO A 383 13.61 16.12 9.53
N ALA A 384 12.42 16.74 9.49
CA ALA A 384 11.20 16.18 10.05
C ALA A 384 10.62 15.05 9.21
N LEU A 385 11.03 14.92 7.95
CA LEU A 385 10.58 13.90 6.99
C LEU A 385 11.68 12.86 6.72
N ALA A 386 12.72 12.82 7.55
CA ALA A 386 13.85 11.92 7.38
C ALA A 386 13.40 10.45 7.26
N GLY A 387 13.86 9.77 6.23
CA GLY A 387 13.47 8.39 5.94
C GLY A 387 12.12 8.22 5.22
N ILE A 388 11.36 9.31 5.00
CA ILE A 388 10.07 9.36 4.28
C ILE A 388 10.24 10.07 2.95
N SER A 389 10.80 11.29 2.96
CA SER A 389 11.02 12.15 1.79
C SER A 389 12.32 12.94 1.96
N ASP A 390 12.71 13.71 0.96
CA ASP A 390 13.93 14.52 0.93
C ASP A 390 13.77 15.79 0.10
N ALA A 391 14.77 16.67 0.11
CA ALA A 391 14.72 17.98 -0.55
C ALA A 391 14.54 17.90 -2.08
N ASP A 392 15.05 16.83 -2.68
CA ASP A 392 15.03 16.63 -4.13
C ASP A 392 13.89 15.70 -4.57
N ASP A 393 12.99 15.31 -3.63
CA ASP A 393 11.91 14.38 -3.95
C ASP A 393 10.91 15.03 -4.92
N PRO A 394 10.70 14.45 -6.12
CA PRO A 394 9.72 14.95 -7.08
C PRO A 394 8.27 14.75 -6.64
N LEU A 395 8.02 13.79 -5.72
CA LEU A 395 6.69 13.58 -5.14
C LEU A 395 6.43 14.63 -4.06
N ARG A 396 5.38 15.43 -4.25
CA ARG A 396 4.97 16.48 -3.32
C ARG A 396 3.80 16.01 -2.47
N LEU A 397 3.93 16.14 -1.16
CA LEU A 397 2.89 15.79 -0.21
C LEU A 397 1.99 17.01 0.01
N SER A 398 0.72 16.91 -0.36
CA SER A 398 -0.21 18.05 -0.23
C SER A 398 -0.61 18.31 1.22
N THR A 399 -0.86 17.26 1.98
CA THR A 399 -1.24 17.34 3.40
C THR A 399 -0.68 16.16 4.18
N LEU A 400 -0.22 16.44 5.40
CA LEU A 400 0.34 15.47 6.33
C LEU A 400 -0.61 15.27 7.52
N PHE A 401 -1.03 14.03 7.74
CA PHE A 401 -1.79 13.62 8.93
C PHE A 401 -0.82 13.14 10.01
N THR A 402 -0.27 14.08 10.75
CA THR A 402 0.82 13.82 11.70
C THR A 402 0.38 13.10 12.97
N ASP A 403 -0.94 13.06 13.27
CA ASP A 403 -1.50 12.27 14.37
C ASP A 403 -1.96 10.87 13.92
N GLY A 404 -1.63 10.49 12.69
CA GLY A 404 -1.80 9.15 12.16
C GLY A 404 -3.22 8.79 11.73
N PRO A 405 -3.53 7.47 11.70
CA PRO A 405 -4.80 6.96 11.18
C PRO A 405 -6.03 7.57 11.82
N ARG A 406 -6.01 7.85 13.12
CA ARG A 406 -7.16 8.46 13.83
C ARG A 406 -7.50 9.84 13.29
N GLN A 407 -6.49 10.67 13.03
CA GLN A 407 -6.69 12.01 12.45
C GLN A 407 -7.29 11.89 11.03
N TYR A 408 -6.76 10.96 10.24
CA TYR A 408 -7.29 10.73 8.89
C TYR A 408 -8.74 10.20 8.92
N VAL A 409 -9.06 9.24 9.78
CA VAL A 409 -10.43 8.71 9.92
C VAL A 409 -11.42 9.80 10.32
N ALA A 410 -11.03 10.69 11.25
CA ALA A 410 -11.85 11.84 11.63
C ALA A 410 -12.11 12.81 10.45
N PHE A 411 -11.06 13.14 9.68
CA PHE A 411 -11.14 13.94 8.46
C PHE A 411 -12.05 13.28 7.42
N PHE A 412 -11.88 11.99 7.16
CA PHE A 412 -12.65 11.22 6.19
C PHE A 412 -14.14 11.17 6.55
N GLY A 413 -14.46 11.01 7.84
CA GLY A 413 -15.84 11.11 8.36
C GLY A 413 -16.44 12.49 8.20
N ALA A 414 -15.67 13.56 8.47
CA ALA A 414 -16.09 14.93 8.27
C ALA A 414 -16.36 15.24 6.79
N LEU A 415 -15.49 14.76 5.88
CA LEU A 415 -15.66 14.90 4.44
C LEU A 415 -16.93 14.20 3.96
N ALA A 416 -17.17 12.96 4.40
CA ALA A 416 -18.38 12.22 4.07
C ALA A 416 -19.65 12.98 4.52
N THR A 417 -19.61 13.55 5.73
CA THR A 417 -20.71 14.35 6.27
C THR A 417 -20.94 15.65 5.49
N ALA A 418 -19.87 16.35 5.14
CA ALA A 418 -19.96 17.61 4.38
C ALA A 418 -20.56 17.38 2.98
N ARG A 419 -20.15 16.30 2.28
CA ARG A 419 -20.71 15.95 0.96
C ARG A 419 -22.17 15.50 0.98
N GLN A 420 -22.70 15.04 2.10
CA GLN A 420 -24.12 14.70 2.22
C GLN A 420 -25.02 15.92 2.41
N ARG A 421 -24.45 17.06 2.83
CA ARG A 421 -25.20 18.30 3.10
C ARG A 421 -25.26 19.27 1.90
N GLY A 422 -24.34 19.11 0.97
CA GLY A 422 -24.27 19.89 -0.29
C GLY A 422 -24.92 19.15 -1.46
#